data_60e06e4773ddb784459e583f7689b204
#
_entry.id   60e06e4773ddb784459e583f7689b204
#
_cell.length_a   1.000
_cell.length_b   1.000
_cell.length_c   1.000
_cell.angle_alpha   90.00
_cell.angle_beta   90.00
_cell.angle_gamma   90.00
#
_symmetry.space_group_name_H-M   'P 1'
#
loop_
_entity.id
_entity.type
_entity.pdbx_description
1 polymer ?
#
loop_
_entity_poly.entity_id
_entity_poly.type
_entity_poly.pdbx_seq_one_letter_code
_entity_poly.pdbx_strand_id
1 'polypeptide(L)'
;MKFSEQLNEYISQLSCTAREVCSLSGISAASFSRYKNGERVPELGTQAFEGLCRALGEIAAQRGAPDITAESVREAFTTCEDFVAADKEQLRRNFNTLVTALDVNLARLCQYTNYDPSAIFRIRTGSRKPGDADQFATAVASFVSREMATAAEISAVAELIGCDAEEIGGVPVRFARIKRWLLEQPAQESTGNISNFLTKLDEFDLNEYIKVIHFDELKVPSMPFQLPTSKAYFGLREMMDSELDFLKATVLSKSMAPVTMYSDMPMTEMATDPEFPKKWMFGMAMMLKKGLHLNQIHNLDRSFEEMMLGLESWIPMYMTGQISPYYFKEAPNSVFLHFLKVSGAAALSGEAIAGHHPDGKYYLTNSKRELKYYQKRAEDMLSNACPLMDIYRSERESELNTFLLADASRDGARRSILSTLPLYTMSDELLERILTRHGVADEQKDAIQRHAAAQRQRVLAILAAGTVEDEISVIPPEEFGTNPPALELSGIFCEEDLSYTAEEYAAHLRETEAFAAANPNYTLTQSAAHAFRNLQILIHEGQWAMVSKSKAPAIHFVIRHPKLRSAIESFIPPVTED
;
A
#
# COMPACT_ATOMS: atom_id res chain seq x y z
N MET A 1 6.01 -30.11 3.81
CA MET A 1 6.03 -31.54 3.44
C MET A 1 5.49 -31.67 2.03
N LYS A 2 6.11 -32.48 1.17
CA LYS A 2 5.64 -32.66 -0.21
C LYS A 2 4.40 -33.55 -0.26
N PHE A 3 3.58 -33.39 -1.30
CA PHE A 3 2.40 -34.22 -1.51
C PHE A 3 2.72 -35.73 -1.53
N SER A 4 3.80 -36.11 -2.20
CA SER A 4 4.23 -37.53 -2.24
C SER A 4 4.61 -38.07 -0.88
N GLU A 5 5.21 -37.28 -0.03
CA GLU A 5 5.57 -37.63 1.36
C GLU A 5 4.30 -37.83 2.20
N GLN A 6 3.37 -36.86 2.13
CA GLN A 6 2.08 -36.95 2.82
C GLN A 6 1.23 -38.15 2.36
N LEU A 7 1.21 -38.41 1.04
CA LEU A 7 0.54 -39.56 0.47
C LEU A 7 1.13 -40.87 0.98
N ASN A 8 2.48 -41.00 1.01
CA ASN A 8 3.17 -42.16 1.52
C ASN A 8 2.93 -42.36 3.04
N GLU A 9 2.82 -41.26 3.78
CA GLU A 9 2.50 -41.31 5.21
C GLU A 9 1.09 -41.89 5.44
N TYR A 10 0.06 -41.43 4.72
CA TYR A 10 -1.27 -42.00 4.79
C TYR A 10 -1.30 -43.48 4.39
N ILE A 11 -0.59 -43.86 3.32
CA ILE A 11 -0.49 -45.27 2.91
C ILE A 11 0.11 -46.13 4.00
N SER A 12 1.18 -45.66 4.66
CA SER A 12 1.84 -46.35 5.76
C SER A 12 0.94 -46.42 7.01
N GLN A 13 0.34 -45.29 7.38
CA GLN A 13 -0.51 -45.15 8.58
C GLN A 13 -1.77 -46.02 8.47
N LEU A 14 -2.38 -46.06 7.30
CA LEU A 14 -3.55 -46.89 7.00
C LEU A 14 -3.16 -48.32 6.58
N SER A 15 -1.87 -48.64 6.46
CA SER A 15 -1.37 -49.91 5.96
C SER A 15 -2.09 -50.39 4.68
N CYS A 16 -2.45 -49.46 3.78
CA CYS A 16 -3.21 -49.77 2.58
C CYS A 16 -2.29 -50.05 1.38
N THR A 17 -2.83 -50.79 0.41
CA THR A 17 -2.11 -51.09 -0.81
C THR A 17 -2.47 -50.13 -1.94
N ALA A 18 -1.54 -49.93 -2.88
CA ALA A 18 -1.80 -49.12 -4.08
C ALA A 18 -3.03 -49.62 -4.87
N ARG A 19 -3.30 -50.92 -4.84
CA ARG A 19 -4.46 -51.52 -5.51
C ARG A 19 -5.78 -51.13 -4.86
N GLU A 20 -5.85 -51.08 -3.55
CA GLU A 20 -7.04 -50.62 -2.80
C GLU A 20 -7.33 -49.17 -3.10
N VAL A 21 -6.29 -48.30 -3.00
CA VAL A 21 -6.47 -46.87 -3.28
C VAL A 21 -6.91 -46.63 -4.72
N CYS A 22 -6.27 -47.28 -5.69
CA CYS A 22 -6.65 -47.16 -7.11
C CYS A 22 -8.09 -47.64 -7.39
N SER A 23 -8.51 -48.75 -6.74
CA SER A 23 -9.85 -49.29 -6.92
C SER A 23 -10.96 -48.35 -6.42
N LEU A 24 -10.72 -47.66 -5.29
CA LEU A 24 -11.67 -46.74 -4.69
C LEU A 24 -11.61 -45.32 -5.28
N SER A 25 -10.42 -44.86 -5.66
CA SER A 25 -10.24 -43.53 -6.23
C SER A 25 -10.57 -43.42 -7.72
N GLY A 26 -10.59 -44.55 -8.45
CA GLY A 26 -10.69 -44.57 -9.90
C GLY A 26 -9.43 -44.12 -10.65
N ILE A 27 -8.29 -43.97 -9.94
CA ILE A 27 -7.02 -43.56 -10.53
C ILE A 27 -6.30 -44.79 -11.10
N SER A 28 -5.68 -44.64 -12.29
CA SER A 28 -4.86 -45.73 -12.86
C SER A 28 -3.61 -46.02 -12.02
N ALA A 29 -3.20 -47.29 -11.95
CA ALA A 29 -2.01 -47.69 -11.22
C ALA A 29 -0.75 -46.93 -11.66
N ALA A 30 -0.64 -46.59 -12.94
CA ALA A 30 0.47 -45.79 -13.48
C ALA A 30 0.45 -44.33 -12.96
N SER A 31 -0.73 -43.70 -12.90
CA SER A 31 -0.87 -42.34 -12.34
C SER A 31 -0.61 -42.32 -10.85
N PHE A 32 -1.11 -43.31 -10.13
CA PHE A 32 -0.91 -43.44 -8.70
C PHE A 32 0.58 -43.63 -8.35
N SER A 33 1.30 -44.48 -9.12
CA SER A 33 2.74 -44.67 -8.96
C SER A 33 3.52 -43.35 -9.13
N ARG A 34 3.16 -42.55 -10.13
CA ARG A 34 3.79 -41.23 -10.33
C ARG A 34 3.50 -40.26 -9.18
N TYR A 35 2.29 -40.29 -8.64
CA TYR A 35 1.93 -39.50 -7.46
C TYR A 35 2.73 -39.89 -6.24
N LYS A 36 2.85 -41.19 -5.98
CA LYS A 36 3.60 -41.76 -4.89
C LYS A 36 5.10 -41.45 -4.97
N ASN A 37 5.67 -41.46 -6.16
CA ASN A 37 7.09 -41.17 -6.38
C ASN A 37 7.41 -39.69 -6.50
N GLY A 38 6.42 -38.78 -6.46
CA GLY A 38 6.62 -37.36 -6.62
C GLY A 38 6.94 -36.90 -8.06
N GLU A 39 6.76 -37.79 -9.04
CA GLU A 39 6.96 -37.47 -10.47
C GLU A 39 5.83 -36.59 -11.02
N ARG A 40 4.68 -36.61 -10.36
CA ARG A 40 3.51 -35.82 -10.71
C ARG A 40 2.66 -35.58 -9.48
N VAL A 41 1.94 -34.44 -9.47
CA VAL A 41 0.95 -34.07 -8.44
C VAL A 41 -0.41 -33.96 -9.12
N PRO A 42 -1.52 -34.46 -8.54
CA PRO A 42 -2.86 -34.27 -9.09
C PRO A 42 -3.25 -32.78 -8.98
N GLU A 43 -3.98 -32.25 -9.95
CA GLU A 43 -4.49 -30.88 -9.87
C GLU A 43 -5.66 -30.79 -8.89
N LEU A 44 -5.70 -29.72 -8.08
CA LEU A 44 -6.79 -29.44 -7.14
C LEU A 44 -8.14 -29.40 -7.82
N GLY A 45 -9.17 -29.97 -7.17
CA GLY A 45 -10.54 -30.00 -7.70
C GLY A 45 -10.77 -30.98 -8.86
N THR A 46 -9.75 -31.70 -9.31
CA THR A 46 -9.92 -32.74 -10.34
C THR A 46 -10.52 -34.00 -9.76
N GLN A 47 -11.19 -34.79 -10.63
CA GLN A 47 -11.73 -36.10 -10.23
C GLN A 47 -10.66 -37.04 -9.61
N ALA A 48 -9.41 -36.91 -10.05
CA ALA A 48 -8.31 -37.68 -9.51
C ALA A 48 -7.95 -37.25 -8.08
N PHE A 49 -7.89 -35.96 -7.81
CA PHE A 49 -7.62 -35.42 -6.47
C PHE A 49 -8.74 -35.77 -5.49
N GLU A 50 -9.98 -35.46 -5.87
CA GLU A 50 -11.16 -35.74 -5.04
C GLU A 50 -11.37 -37.25 -4.81
N GLY A 51 -11.11 -38.06 -5.85
CA GLY A 51 -11.13 -39.51 -5.75
C GLY A 51 -10.10 -40.05 -4.74
N LEU A 52 -8.91 -39.47 -4.71
CA LEU A 52 -7.84 -39.85 -3.78
C LEU A 52 -8.21 -39.52 -2.32
N CYS A 53 -8.69 -38.30 -2.07
CA CYS A 53 -9.14 -37.89 -0.74
C CYS A 53 -10.26 -38.79 -0.20
N ARG A 54 -11.27 -39.06 -1.04
CA ARG A 54 -12.37 -39.96 -0.69
C ARG A 54 -11.90 -41.37 -0.42
N ALA A 55 -11.05 -41.95 -1.28
CA ALA A 55 -10.54 -43.31 -1.13
C ALA A 55 -9.77 -43.50 0.19
N LEU A 56 -8.92 -42.54 0.55
CA LEU A 56 -8.18 -42.61 1.82
C LEU A 56 -9.10 -42.47 3.02
N GLY A 57 -10.10 -41.60 2.99
CA GLY A 57 -11.13 -41.48 4.05
C GLY A 57 -11.96 -42.73 4.20
N GLU A 58 -12.38 -43.39 3.09
CA GLU A 58 -13.12 -44.65 3.12
C GLU A 58 -12.26 -45.81 3.70
N ILE A 59 -11.01 -45.90 3.31
CA ILE A 59 -10.07 -46.89 3.86
C ILE A 59 -9.86 -46.65 5.35
N ALA A 60 -9.72 -45.40 5.80
CA ALA A 60 -9.58 -45.02 7.18
C ALA A 60 -10.79 -45.45 8.03
N ALA A 61 -12.01 -45.20 7.53
CA ALA A 61 -13.23 -45.63 8.18
C ALA A 61 -13.34 -47.15 8.31
N GLN A 62 -12.96 -47.89 7.25
CA GLN A 62 -12.96 -49.37 7.28
C GLN A 62 -11.92 -49.95 8.30
N ARG A 63 -10.86 -49.18 8.59
CA ARG A 63 -9.75 -49.62 9.48
C ARG A 63 -9.83 -49.06 10.89
N GLY A 64 -10.93 -48.38 11.23
CA GLY A 64 -11.17 -47.85 12.57
C GLY A 64 -10.33 -46.62 12.92
N ALA A 65 -9.96 -45.80 11.93
CA ALA A 65 -9.26 -44.53 12.10
C ALA A 65 -10.22 -43.37 11.82
N PRO A 66 -11.18 -43.06 12.71
CA PRO A 66 -12.27 -42.08 12.45
C PRO A 66 -11.77 -40.64 12.30
N ASP A 67 -10.59 -40.32 12.77
CA ASP A 67 -9.97 -38.98 12.68
C ASP A 67 -9.46 -38.66 11.27
N ILE A 68 -9.31 -39.68 10.40
CA ILE A 68 -8.90 -39.49 9.00
C ILE A 68 -10.15 -39.54 8.12
N THR A 69 -10.68 -38.38 7.81
CA THR A 69 -11.83 -38.20 6.92
C THR A 69 -11.37 -37.72 5.55
N ALA A 70 -12.25 -37.83 4.53
CA ALA A 70 -11.94 -37.28 3.21
C ALA A 70 -11.63 -35.78 3.27
N GLU A 71 -12.27 -35.05 4.20
CA GLU A 71 -12.06 -33.62 4.41
C GLU A 71 -10.68 -33.34 5.05
N SER A 72 -10.33 -34.07 6.13
CA SER A 72 -9.03 -33.92 6.78
C SER A 72 -7.86 -34.29 5.83
N VAL A 73 -8.07 -35.30 4.97
CA VAL A 73 -7.08 -35.67 3.93
C VAL A 73 -6.95 -34.56 2.88
N ARG A 74 -8.08 -33.97 2.46
CA ARG A 74 -8.08 -32.83 1.53
C ARG A 74 -7.34 -31.65 2.11
N GLU A 75 -7.63 -31.27 3.34
CA GLU A 75 -6.97 -30.17 4.04
C GLU A 75 -5.46 -30.42 4.15
N ALA A 76 -5.06 -31.62 4.59
CA ALA A 76 -3.65 -32.00 4.69
C ALA A 76 -2.94 -31.95 3.33
N PHE A 77 -3.56 -32.41 2.25
CA PHE A 77 -2.99 -32.33 0.92
C PHE A 77 -2.90 -30.89 0.41
N THR A 78 -3.91 -30.03 0.61
CA THR A 78 -3.87 -28.64 0.18
C THR A 78 -2.80 -27.81 0.87
N THR A 79 -2.36 -28.21 2.06
CA THR A 79 -1.25 -27.58 2.79
C THR A 79 0.13 -28.08 2.36
N CYS A 80 0.22 -29.08 1.48
CA CYS A 80 1.51 -29.55 0.96
C CYS A 80 2.15 -28.51 0.03
N GLU A 81 3.47 -28.43 0.07
CA GLU A 81 4.29 -27.50 -0.72
C GLU A 81 3.99 -27.53 -2.22
N ASP A 82 3.61 -28.70 -2.74
CA ASP A 82 3.31 -28.92 -4.15
C ASP A 82 1.92 -28.37 -4.57
N PHE A 83 1.02 -28.15 -3.62
CA PHE A 83 -0.33 -27.60 -3.87
C PHE A 83 -0.46 -26.14 -3.50
N VAL A 84 0.51 -25.57 -2.84
CA VAL A 84 0.71 -24.12 -2.84
C VAL A 84 1.11 -23.77 -4.26
N ALA A 85 0.12 -23.85 -5.16
CA ALA A 85 0.27 -23.45 -6.55
C ALA A 85 0.75 -22.01 -6.50
N ALA A 86 1.99 -21.77 -6.99
CA ALA A 86 2.50 -20.43 -7.13
C ALA A 86 1.45 -19.63 -7.87
N ASP A 87 0.78 -18.74 -7.16
CA ASP A 87 -0.17 -17.84 -7.77
C ASP A 87 0.63 -17.02 -8.78
N LYS A 88 0.42 -17.31 -10.07
CA LYS A 88 1.18 -16.69 -11.15
C LYS A 88 0.96 -15.18 -11.19
N GLU A 89 -0.14 -14.74 -10.63
CA GLU A 89 -0.44 -13.31 -10.50
C GLU A 89 0.32 -12.70 -9.32
N GLN A 90 0.38 -13.40 -8.20
CA GLN A 90 1.20 -12.99 -7.05
C GLN A 90 2.69 -12.97 -7.41
N LEU A 91 3.16 -13.99 -8.11
CA LEU A 91 4.54 -14.01 -8.64
C LEU A 91 4.84 -12.78 -9.51
N ARG A 92 3.90 -12.37 -10.38
CA ARG A 92 4.03 -11.17 -11.20
C ARG A 92 4.13 -9.90 -10.33
N ARG A 93 3.26 -9.78 -9.33
CA ARG A 93 3.26 -8.64 -8.38
C ARG A 93 4.60 -8.57 -7.64
N ASN A 94 5.02 -9.68 -7.03
CA ASN A 94 6.28 -9.76 -6.32
C ASN A 94 7.48 -9.46 -7.23
N PHE A 95 7.48 -9.99 -8.45
CA PHE A 95 8.51 -9.70 -9.44
C PHE A 95 8.57 -8.21 -9.80
N ASN A 96 7.44 -7.56 -10.06
CA ASN A 96 7.39 -6.12 -10.32
C ASN A 96 7.90 -5.30 -9.13
N THR A 97 7.52 -5.67 -7.91
CA THR A 97 7.98 -5.03 -6.68
C THR A 97 9.50 -5.14 -6.55
N LEU A 98 10.06 -6.34 -6.74
CA LEU A 98 11.50 -6.59 -6.67
C LEU A 98 12.29 -5.79 -7.71
N VAL A 99 11.82 -5.80 -8.96
CA VAL A 99 12.45 -5.05 -10.07
C VAL A 99 12.45 -3.55 -9.80
N THR A 100 11.35 -3.03 -9.23
CA THR A 100 11.23 -1.59 -8.94
C THR A 100 12.05 -1.18 -7.73
N ALA A 101 12.06 -1.99 -6.66
CA ALA A 101 12.79 -1.66 -5.44
C ALA A 101 14.31 -1.63 -5.63
N LEU A 102 14.83 -2.52 -6.48
CA LEU A 102 16.25 -2.63 -6.76
C LEU A 102 16.69 -1.89 -8.02
N ASP A 103 15.78 -1.22 -8.72
CA ASP A 103 16.05 -0.62 -10.03
C ASP A 103 16.77 -1.60 -11.00
N VAL A 104 16.25 -2.85 -11.05
CA VAL A 104 16.90 -3.94 -11.77
C VAL A 104 17.05 -3.62 -13.25
N ASN A 105 18.26 -3.74 -13.78
CA ASN A 105 18.51 -3.63 -15.20
C ASN A 105 17.89 -4.81 -15.94
N LEU A 106 16.73 -4.60 -16.54
CA LEU A 106 15.98 -5.65 -17.24
C LEU A 106 16.72 -6.26 -18.42
N ALA A 107 17.58 -5.50 -19.11
CA ALA A 107 18.37 -6.05 -20.23
C ALA A 107 19.37 -7.09 -19.72
N ARG A 108 20.03 -6.82 -18.58
CA ARG A 108 20.94 -7.77 -17.94
C ARG A 108 20.18 -8.98 -17.38
N LEU A 109 19.00 -8.75 -16.76
CA LEU A 109 18.14 -9.84 -16.31
C LEU A 109 17.74 -10.76 -17.47
N CYS A 110 17.28 -10.22 -18.60
CA CYS A 110 16.93 -11.00 -19.79
C CYS A 110 18.12 -11.82 -20.30
N GLN A 111 19.29 -11.20 -20.39
CA GLN A 111 20.52 -11.88 -20.83
C GLN A 111 20.92 -13.02 -19.88
N TYR A 112 20.84 -12.80 -18.55
CA TYR A 112 21.20 -13.79 -17.56
C TYR A 112 20.21 -14.96 -17.52
N THR A 113 18.92 -14.66 -17.56
CA THR A 113 17.84 -15.66 -17.42
C THR A 113 17.49 -16.33 -18.75
N ASN A 114 18.07 -15.86 -19.86
CA ASN A 114 17.77 -16.30 -21.23
C ASN A 114 16.29 -16.14 -21.61
N TYR A 115 15.59 -15.17 -20.98
CA TYR A 115 14.25 -14.78 -21.38
C TYR A 115 14.30 -13.67 -22.43
N ASP A 116 13.42 -13.77 -23.42
CA ASP A 116 13.24 -12.70 -24.41
C ASP A 116 12.72 -11.41 -23.71
N PRO A 117 13.29 -10.23 -24.04
CA PRO A 117 12.85 -8.96 -23.44
C PRO A 117 11.34 -8.71 -23.59
N SER A 118 10.74 -9.12 -24.72
CA SER A 118 9.30 -8.98 -24.93
C SER A 118 8.49 -9.94 -24.05
N ALA A 119 9.06 -11.10 -23.67
CA ALA A 119 8.43 -12.02 -22.75
C ALA A 119 8.44 -11.45 -21.31
N ILE A 120 9.57 -10.91 -20.85
CA ILE A 120 9.67 -10.25 -19.55
C ILE A 120 8.72 -9.04 -19.47
N PHE A 121 8.67 -8.22 -20.53
CA PHE A 121 7.76 -7.09 -20.60
C PHE A 121 6.29 -7.54 -20.49
N ARG A 122 5.88 -8.57 -21.24
CA ARG A 122 4.52 -9.12 -21.19
C ARG A 122 4.18 -9.79 -19.86
N ILE A 123 5.16 -10.40 -19.18
CA ILE A 123 4.97 -10.92 -17.82
C ILE A 123 4.74 -9.76 -16.84
N ARG A 124 5.53 -8.70 -16.94
CA ARG A 124 5.39 -7.51 -16.08
C ARG A 124 4.03 -6.82 -16.26
N THR A 125 3.56 -6.70 -17.49
CA THR A 125 2.28 -6.05 -17.82
C THR A 125 1.06 -6.95 -17.63
N GLY A 126 1.24 -8.23 -17.25
CA GLY A 126 0.14 -9.18 -17.07
C GLY A 126 -0.40 -9.79 -18.37
N SER A 127 0.05 -9.31 -19.56
CA SER A 127 -0.41 -9.82 -20.85
C SER A 127 0.11 -11.24 -21.17
N ARG A 128 1.03 -11.77 -20.37
CA ARG A 128 1.50 -13.16 -20.40
C ARG A 128 1.85 -13.64 -19.01
N LYS A 129 1.40 -14.83 -18.65
CA LYS A 129 1.81 -15.51 -17.41
C LYS A 129 3.08 -16.34 -17.66
N PRO A 130 4.02 -16.47 -16.70
CA PRO A 130 5.13 -17.41 -16.81
C PRO A 130 4.62 -18.82 -17.06
N GLY A 131 5.22 -19.53 -17.99
CA GLY A 131 4.84 -20.92 -18.27
C GLY A 131 5.08 -21.83 -17.07
N ASP A 132 6.26 -21.72 -16.49
CA ASP A 132 6.69 -22.37 -15.26
C ASP A 132 7.05 -21.28 -14.24
N ALA A 133 6.24 -21.16 -13.18
CA ALA A 133 6.38 -20.15 -12.14
C ALA A 133 7.64 -20.41 -11.27
N ASP A 134 7.94 -21.67 -10.96
CA ASP A 134 9.10 -22.05 -10.16
C ASP A 134 10.40 -21.79 -10.91
N GLN A 135 10.46 -22.16 -12.19
CA GLN A 135 11.61 -21.89 -13.04
C GLN A 135 11.85 -20.39 -13.21
N PHE A 136 10.79 -19.61 -13.40
CA PHE A 136 10.87 -18.15 -13.50
C PHE A 136 11.39 -17.53 -12.21
N ALA A 137 10.79 -17.88 -11.05
CA ALA A 137 11.22 -17.40 -9.73
C ALA A 137 12.67 -17.79 -9.44
N THR A 138 13.08 -19.02 -9.81
CA THR A 138 14.46 -19.51 -9.68
C THR A 138 15.44 -18.64 -10.47
N ALA A 139 15.12 -18.34 -11.72
CA ALA A 139 15.97 -17.53 -12.60
C ALA A 139 16.12 -16.09 -12.08
N VAL A 140 15.00 -15.47 -11.68
CA VAL A 140 15.00 -14.11 -11.12
C VAL A 140 15.76 -14.05 -9.79
N ALA A 141 15.47 -14.97 -8.87
CA ALA A 141 16.14 -15.02 -7.56
C ALA A 141 17.65 -15.26 -7.69
N SER A 142 18.07 -16.13 -8.63
CA SER A 142 19.48 -16.38 -8.91
C SER A 142 20.20 -15.14 -9.42
N PHE A 143 19.58 -14.41 -10.37
CA PHE A 143 20.12 -13.16 -10.90
C PHE A 143 20.26 -12.12 -9.78
N VAL A 144 19.17 -11.81 -9.10
CA VAL A 144 19.14 -10.78 -8.07
C VAL A 144 20.16 -11.09 -6.96
N SER A 145 20.20 -12.33 -6.46
CA SER A 145 21.10 -12.73 -5.39
C SER A 145 22.58 -12.53 -5.71
N ARG A 146 22.95 -12.62 -6.99
CA ARG A 146 24.33 -12.48 -7.46
C ARG A 146 24.70 -11.05 -7.82
N GLU A 147 23.75 -10.29 -8.33
CA GLU A 147 23.95 -8.89 -8.73
C GLU A 147 23.99 -7.92 -7.54
N MET A 148 23.35 -8.29 -6.41
CA MET A 148 23.36 -7.47 -5.20
C MET A 148 24.78 -7.37 -4.63
N ALA A 149 25.39 -6.21 -4.78
CA ALA A 149 26.76 -5.96 -4.37
C ALA A 149 26.88 -5.04 -3.13
N THR A 150 25.84 -4.25 -2.84
CA THR A 150 25.86 -3.24 -1.77
C THR A 150 25.03 -3.65 -0.56
N ALA A 151 25.40 -3.15 0.62
CA ALA A 151 24.63 -3.33 1.84
C ALA A 151 23.21 -2.72 1.72
N ALA A 152 23.07 -1.62 0.97
CA ALA A 152 21.79 -0.97 0.73
C ALA A 152 20.82 -1.86 -0.07
N GLU A 153 21.30 -2.55 -1.12
CA GLU A 153 20.50 -3.49 -1.89
C GLU A 153 20.09 -4.69 -1.05
N ILE A 154 21.00 -5.21 -0.20
CA ILE A 154 20.71 -6.29 0.74
C ILE A 154 19.65 -5.87 1.73
N SER A 155 19.76 -4.67 2.32
CA SER A 155 18.76 -4.14 3.24
C SER A 155 17.40 -3.94 2.57
N ALA A 156 17.37 -3.41 1.33
CA ALA A 156 16.12 -3.22 0.58
C ALA A 156 15.40 -4.55 0.31
N VAL A 157 16.16 -5.61 -0.02
CA VAL A 157 15.56 -6.95 -0.21
C VAL A 157 15.15 -7.56 1.11
N ALA A 158 15.95 -7.45 2.17
CA ALA A 158 15.59 -7.92 3.50
C ALA A 158 14.27 -7.32 3.97
N GLU A 159 14.10 -6.02 3.73
CA GLU A 159 12.87 -5.31 4.00
C GLU A 159 11.68 -5.84 3.18
N LEU A 160 11.87 -6.07 1.87
CA LEU A 160 10.82 -6.61 1.01
C LEU A 160 10.36 -8.01 1.42
N ILE A 161 11.29 -8.86 1.87
CA ILE A 161 11.00 -10.25 2.24
C ILE A 161 10.70 -10.43 3.74
N GLY A 162 10.72 -9.34 4.52
CA GLY A 162 10.36 -9.32 5.94
C GLY A 162 11.35 -10.07 6.84
N CYS A 163 12.67 -9.90 6.62
CA CYS A 163 13.70 -10.50 7.45
C CYS A 163 14.84 -9.54 7.73
N ASP A 164 15.74 -9.88 8.63
CA ASP A 164 16.92 -9.07 8.92
C ASP A 164 17.98 -9.19 7.81
N ALA A 165 18.66 -8.08 7.51
CA ALA A 165 19.70 -8.05 6.46
C ALA A 165 20.85 -9.04 6.74
N GLU A 166 21.15 -9.30 8.01
CA GLU A 166 22.16 -10.26 8.45
C GLU A 166 21.77 -11.71 8.07
N GLU A 167 20.48 -12.04 8.11
CA GLU A 167 19.97 -13.37 7.73
C GLU A 167 20.18 -13.69 6.25
N ILE A 168 20.24 -12.68 5.40
CA ILE A 168 20.42 -12.82 3.95
C ILE A 168 21.80 -12.38 3.44
N GLY A 169 22.77 -12.26 4.34
CA GLY A 169 24.15 -11.89 3.99
C GLY A 169 24.82 -12.86 3.01
N GLY A 170 24.55 -14.15 3.10
CA GLY A 170 25.09 -15.19 2.21
C GLY A 170 24.26 -15.39 0.93
N VAL A 171 24.93 -15.48 -0.23
CA VAL A 171 24.26 -15.67 -1.54
C VAL A 171 23.29 -16.87 -1.58
N PRO A 172 23.62 -18.06 -1.04
CA PRO A 172 22.70 -19.20 -1.06
C PRO A 172 21.44 -18.99 -0.23
N VAL A 173 21.58 -18.37 0.95
CA VAL A 173 20.45 -18.06 1.83
C VAL A 173 19.57 -16.99 1.19
N ARG A 174 20.17 -15.96 0.65
CA ARG A 174 19.51 -14.88 -0.10
C ARG A 174 18.70 -15.43 -1.26
N PHE A 175 19.31 -16.29 -2.07
CA PHE A 175 18.63 -16.97 -3.17
C PHE A 175 17.38 -17.74 -2.69
N ALA A 176 17.51 -18.55 -1.66
CA ALA A 176 16.41 -19.35 -1.14
C ALA A 176 15.26 -18.48 -0.61
N ARG A 177 15.57 -17.40 0.11
CA ARG A 177 14.60 -16.46 0.67
C ARG A 177 13.89 -15.66 -0.43
N ILE A 178 14.63 -15.11 -1.41
CA ILE A 178 14.04 -14.38 -2.53
C ILE A 178 13.14 -15.30 -3.37
N LYS A 179 13.60 -16.52 -3.70
CA LYS A 179 12.79 -17.49 -4.43
C LYS A 179 11.48 -17.80 -3.73
N ARG A 180 11.56 -18.09 -2.41
CA ARG A 180 10.39 -18.36 -1.58
C ARG A 180 9.42 -17.17 -1.62
N TRP A 181 9.91 -15.97 -1.33
CA TRP A 181 9.09 -14.76 -1.31
C TRP A 181 8.43 -14.46 -2.66
N LEU A 182 9.12 -14.70 -3.79
CA LEU A 182 8.53 -14.54 -5.12
C LEU A 182 7.31 -15.45 -5.33
N LEU A 183 7.28 -16.62 -4.69
CA LEU A 183 6.24 -17.63 -4.83
C LEU A 183 5.19 -17.60 -3.71
N GLU A 184 5.48 -16.93 -2.58
CA GLU A 184 4.58 -16.83 -1.42
C GLU A 184 3.52 -15.75 -1.62
N GLN A 185 2.34 -16.00 -1.04
CA GLN A 185 1.34 -14.96 -0.83
C GLN A 185 1.79 -14.03 0.30
N PRO A 186 1.43 -12.73 0.30
CA PRO A 186 1.77 -11.83 1.39
C PRO A 186 1.19 -12.38 2.70
N ALA A 187 2.00 -12.32 3.76
CA ALA A 187 1.57 -12.76 5.08
C ALA A 187 0.33 -11.97 5.53
N GLN A 188 -0.65 -12.65 6.12
CA GLN A 188 -1.92 -12.05 6.61
C GLN A 188 -1.70 -10.86 7.58
N GLU A 189 -0.54 -10.76 8.24
CA GLU A 189 -0.21 -9.67 9.17
C GLU A 189 -0.13 -8.29 8.49
N SER A 190 0.36 -8.21 7.24
CA SER A 190 0.40 -6.94 6.51
C SER A 190 -0.99 -6.43 6.12
N THR A 191 -1.94 -7.35 5.89
CA THR A 191 -3.32 -7.01 5.49
C THR A 191 -4.07 -6.34 6.66
N GLY A 192 -3.87 -6.78 7.91
CA GLY A 192 -4.49 -6.18 9.09
C GLY A 192 -4.05 -4.73 9.31
N ASN A 193 -2.76 -4.45 9.19
CA ASN A 193 -2.19 -3.11 9.38
C ASN A 193 -2.66 -2.13 8.30
N ILE A 194 -2.72 -2.56 7.04
CA ILE A 194 -3.26 -1.75 5.94
C ILE A 194 -4.75 -1.52 6.12
N SER A 195 -5.52 -2.53 6.48
CA SER A 195 -6.95 -2.41 6.73
C SER A 195 -7.23 -1.36 7.82
N ASN A 196 -6.51 -1.40 8.93
CA ASN A 196 -6.65 -0.42 10.02
C ASN A 196 -6.31 1.01 9.55
N PHE A 197 -5.23 1.17 8.79
CA PHE A 197 -4.85 2.47 8.23
C PHE A 197 -5.93 3.03 7.31
N LEU A 198 -6.45 2.22 6.40
CA LEU A 198 -7.50 2.62 5.47
C LEU A 198 -8.81 2.91 6.19
N THR A 199 -9.20 2.11 7.18
CA THR A 199 -10.40 2.35 8.00
C THR A 199 -10.28 3.67 8.76
N LYS A 200 -9.15 3.95 9.40
CA LYS A 200 -8.92 5.23 10.08
C LYS A 200 -8.96 6.41 9.11
N LEU A 201 -8.44 6.24 7.90
CA LEU A 201 -8.51 7.27 6.88
C LEU A 201 -9.95 7.48 6.38
N ASP A 202 -10.74 6.41 6.22
CA ASP A 202 -12.15 6.46 5.82
C ASP A 202 -13.00 7.20 6.86
N GLU A 203 -12.83 6.87 8.12
CA GLU A 203 -13.58 7.44 9.25
C GLU A 203 -13.14 8.87 9.60
N PHE A 204 -11.90 9.26 9.25
CA PHE A 204 -11.35 10.54 9.64
C PHE A 204 -12.14 11.73 9.07
N ASP A 205 -12.66 12.61 9.91
CA ASP A 205 -13.29 13.88 9.54
C ASP A 205 -12.40 15.05 9.97
N LEU A 206 -11.85 15.75 8.96
CA LEU A 206 -10.97 16.89 9.18
C LEU A 206 -11.70 18.04 9.91
N ASN A 207 -12.98 18.28 9.62
CA ASN A 207 -13.74 19.35 10.22
C ASN A 207 -14.04 19.07 11.69
N GLU A 208 -14.36 17.81 12.03
CA GLU A 208 -14.53 17.40 13.43
C GLU A 208 -13.20 17.46 14.17
N TYR A 209 -12.12 17.00 13.56
CA TYR A 209 -10.78 17.06 14.15
C TYR A 209 -10.35 18.51 14.46
N ILE A 210 -10.60 19.44 13.54
CA ILE A 210 -10.32 20.87 13.73
C ILE A 210 -11.15 21.44 14.90
N LYS A 211 -12.42 21.05 15.04
CA LYS A 211 -13.28 21.46 16.15
C LYS A 211 -12.79 20.94 17.50
N VAL A 212 -12.37 19.65 17.55
CA VAL A 212 -11.86 19.02 18.78
C VAL A 212 -10.56 19.68 19.27
N ILE A 213 -9.70 20.11 18.35
CA ILE A 213 -8.45 20.81 18.71
C ILE A 213 -8.72 22.27 19.08
N HIS A 214 -9.94 22.79 18.87
CA HIS A 214 -10.29 24.20 19.12
C HIS A 214 -9.27 25.17 18.47
N PHE A 215 -8.96 24.92 17.20
CA PHE A 215 -7.98 25.73 16.44
C PHE A 215 -8.28 27.23 16.50
N ASP A 216 -9.55 27.61 16.61
CA ASP A 216 -9.97 29.01 16.70
C ASP A 216 -9.63 29.63 18.05
N GLU A 217 -9.55 28.83 19.13
CA GLU A 217 -9.20 29.24 20.48
C GLU A 217 -7.68 29.25 20.73
N LEU A 218 -6.88 28.62 19.81
CA LEU A 218 -5.44 28.59 19.90
C LEU A 218 -4.88 30.01 19.71
N LYS A 219 -4.58 30.69 20.79
CA LYS A 219 -3.91 31.99 20.76
C LYS A 219 -2.41 31.79 20.70
N VAL A 220 -1.78 32.38 19.69
CA VAL A 220 -0.30 32.52 19.68
C VAL A 220 0.08 33.31 20.92
N PRO A 221 0.94 32.78 21.80
CA PRO A 221 1.36 33.53 22.98
C PRO A 221 1.95 34.87 22.58
N SER A 222 1.40 35.98 23.10
CA SER A 222 1.87 37.33 22.81
C SER A 222 3.09 37.75 23.65
N MET A 223 3.63 36.85 24.44
CA MET A 223 4.82 37.11 25.25
C MET A 223 6.04 37.28 24.37
N PRO A 224 6.92 38.24 24.65
CA PRO A 224 8.17 38.40 23.93
C PRO A 224 9.07 37.19 24.21
N PHE A 225 9.00 36.20 23.34
CA PHE A 225 9.87 35.04 23.37
C PHE A 225 11.18 35.39 22.66
N GLN A 226 12.23 35.67 23.42
CA GLN A 226 13.57 35.86 22.89
C GLN A 226 14.34 34.55 23.03
N LEU A 227 14.52 33.86 21.92
CA LEU A 227 15.51 32.81 21.85
C LEU A 227 16.90 33.41 21.97
N PRO A 228 17.79 32.81 22.78
CA PRO A 228 19.21 33.11 22.66
C PRO A 228 19.65 32.78 21.24
N THR A 229 20.70 33.47 20.75
CA THR A 229 21.24 33.28 19.39
C THR A 229 21.59 31.82 19.13
N SER A 230 22.01 31.09 20.18
CA SER A 230 22.25 29.66 20.17
C SER A 230 22.06 29.08 21.57
N LYS A 231 21.62 27.81 21.63
CA LYS A 231 21.44 27.07 22.87
C LYS A 231 21.72 25.58 22.63
N ALA A 232 22.56 25.00 23.51
CA ALA A 232 22.78 23.57 23.56
C ALA A 232 21.84 22.92 24.58
N TYR A 233 21.41 21.69 24.28
CA TYR A 233 20.56 20.86 25.12
C TYR A 233 21.22 19.47 25.20
N PHE A 234 21.03 18.78 26.33
CA PHE A 234 21.67 17.49 26.58
C PHE A 234 20.63 16.49 27.11
N GLY A 235 20.70 15.28 26.55
CA GLY A 235 19.82 14.20 26.94
C GLY A 235 18.40 14.33 26.42
N LEU A 236 17.60 13.30 26.67
CA LEU A 236 16.28 13.12 26.08
C LEU A 236 15.26 14.18 26.49
N ARG A 237 15.25 14.55 27.76
CA ARG A 237 14.30 15.56 28.28
C ARG A 237 14.54 16.93 27.66
N GLU A 238 15.81 17.37 27.63
CA GLU A 238 16.13 18.64 27.00
C GLU A 238 16.01 18.60 25.47
N MET A 239 16.14 17.41 24.86
CA MET A 239 15.80 17.23 23.44
C MET A 239 14.34 17.61 23.19
N MET A 240 13.40 17.08 23.98
CA MET A 240 11.97 17.41 23.86
C MET A 240 11.73 18.91 24.05
N ASP A 241 12.39 19.55 25.02
CA ASP A 241 12.32 21.01 25.22
C ASP A 241 12.86 21.78 24.00
N SER A 242 13.93 21.28 23.37
CA SER A 242 14.53 21.89 22.18
C SER A 242 13.59 21.88 20.98
N GLU A 243 12.81 20.80 20.83
CA GLU A 243 11.78 20.71 19.78
C GLU A 243 10.66 21.72 19.98
N LEU A 244 10.19 21.87 21.22
CA LEU A 244 9.16 22.85 21.55
C LEU A 244 9.68 24.29 21.36
N ASP A 245 10.94 24.56 21.71
CA ASP A 245 11.55 25.86 21.47
C ASP A 245 11.75 26.16 19.98
N PHE A 246 12.10 25.15 19.17
CA PHE A 246 12.13 25.25 17.69
C PHE A 246 10.75 25.59 17.11
N LEU A 247 9.70 24.87 17.53
CA LEU A 247 8.32 25.12 17.08
C LEU A 247 7.85 26.53 17.47
N LYS A 248 8.10 26.96 18.71
CA LYS A 248 7.80 28.34 19.15
C LYS A 248 8.52 29.39 18.28
N ALA A 249 9.83 29.22 18.05
CA ALA A 249 10.59 30.13 17.21
C ALA A 249 10.03 30.21 15.78
N THR A 250 9.65 29.08 15.21
CA THR A 250 9.10 28.97 13.86
C THR A 250 7.72 29.65 13.78
N VAL A 251 6.82 29.36 14.71
CA VAL A 251 5.47 29.91 14.73
C VAL A 251 5.46 31.43 14.97
N LEU A 252 6.25 31.90 15.92
CA LEU A 252 6.32 33.32 16.30
C LEU A 252 7.09 34.19 15.28
N SER A 253 7.86 33.59 14.39
CA SER A 253 8.60 34.33 13.36
C SER A 253 7.66 34.92 12.30
N LYS A 254 8.17 35.87 11.51
CA LYS A 254 7.48 36.41 10.32
C LYS A 254 7.75 35.60 9.05
N SER A 255 8.63 34.60 9.11
CA SER A 255 9.00 33.81 7.95
C SER A 255 7.86 32.89 7.51
N MET A 256 7.65 32.80 6.20
CA MET A 256 6.75 31.86 5.55
C MET A 256 7.53 30.79 4.74
N ALA A 257 8.86 30.72 4.94
CA ALA A 257 9.65 29.68 4.30
C ALA A 257 9.21 28.28 4.78
N PRO A 258 9.25 27.27 3.90
CA PRO A 258 8.93 25.89 4.24
C PRO A 258 9.79 25.41 5.41
N VAL A 259 9.24 24.49 6.17
CA VAL A 259 9.93 23.81 7.27
C VAL A 259 10.35 22.43 6.81
N THR A 260 11.61 22.05 7.03
CA THR A 260 12.10 20.69 6.76
C THR A 260 12.44 20.00 8.07
N MET A 261 11.90 18.81 8.26
CA MET A 261 12.13 17.99 9.46
C MET A 261 12.59 16.59 9.06
N TYR A 262 13.61 16.12 9.77
CA TYR A 262 14.11 14.75 9.73
C TYR A 262 14.46 14.30 11.14
N SER A 263 14.13 13.07 11.49
CA SER A 263 14.56 12.42 12.72
C SER A 263 14.56 10.91 12.53
N ASP A 264 15.66 10.26 12.88
CA ASP A 264 15.78 8.81 13.01
C ASP A 264 15.78 8.36 14.48
N MET A 265 15.50 9.27 15.40
CA MET A 265 15.37 8.98 16.84
C MET A 265 14.19 8.02 17.08
N PRO A 266 14.33 7.03 18.00
CA PRO A 266 13.26 6.10 18.33
C PRO A 266 12.03 6.81 18.90
N MET A 267 10.85 6.48 18.39
CA MET A 267 9.59 7.08 18.88
C MET A 267 9.24 6.64 20.30
N THR A 268 9.64 5.43 20.69
CA THR A 268 9.37 4.86 22.03
C THR A 268 9.98 5.70 23.15
N GLU A 269 11.12 6.30 22.92
CA GLU A 269 11.78 7.17 23.92
C GLU A 269 11.08 8.53 24.06
N MET A 270 10.50 9.04 22.97
CA MET A 270 9.72 10.28 22.99
C MET A 270 8.36 10.11 23.70
N ALA A 271 7.86 8.89 23.78
CA ALA A 271 6.60 8.56 24.46
C ALA A 271 6.73 8.48 26.00
N THR A 272 7.92 8.64 26.56
CA THR A 272 8.17 8.60 28.00
C THR A 272 7.53 9.76 28.78
N ASP A 273 7.34 10.93 28.14
CA ASP A 273 6.59 12.05 28.68
C ASP A 273 5.21 12.14 28.01
N PRO A 274 4.10 11.84 28.71
CA PRO A 274 2.76 11.84 28.12
C PRO A 274 2.26 13.25 27.73
N GLU A 275 2.85 14.31 28.24
CA GLU A 275 2.50 15.69 27.90
C GLU A 275 3.28 16.22 26.66
N PHE A 276 4.42 15.63 26.33
CA PHE A 276 5.21 16.09 25.20
C PHE A 276 4.47 15.92 23.86
N PRO A 277 3.85 14.77 23.54
CA PRO A 277 3.12 14.62 22.29
C PRO A 277 2.01 15.66 22.11
N LYS A 278 1.28 15.99 23.17
CA LYS A 278 0.22 17.02 23.13
C LYS A 278 0.78 18.40 22.81
N LYS A 279 1.85 18.80 23.50
CA LYS A 279 2.52 20.09 23.27
C LYS A 279 3.13 20.18 21.88
N TRP A 280 3.71 19.07 21.42
CA TRP A 280 4.30 18.96 20.09
C TRP A 280 3.23 19.08 19.00
N MET A 281 2.13 18.33 19.12
CA MET A 281 1.00 18.40 18.20
C MET A 281 0.38 19.79 18.17
N PHE A 282 0.28 20.47 19.34
CA PHE A 282 -0.16 21.85 19.40
C PHE A 282 0.77 22.78 18.59
N GLY A 283 2.08 22.66 18.76
CA GLY A 283 3.06 23.44 18.01
C GLY A 283 2.95 23.20 16.51
N MET A 284 2.77 21.94 16.09
CA MET A 284 2.54 21.57 14.70
C MET A 284 1.25 22.18 14.14
N ALA A 285 0.16 22.07 14.88
CA ALA A 285 -1.12 22.68 14.50
C ALA A 285 -1.01 24.19 14.30
N MET A 286 -0.30 24.88 15.20
CA MET A 286 -0.04 26.32 15.07
C MET A 286 0.82 26.68 13.84
N MET A 287 1.79 25.82 13.50
CA MET A 287 2.61 25.98 12.30
C MET A 287 1.76 25.85 11.03
N LEU A 288 0.88 24.86 10.96
CA LEU A 288 -0.05 24.67 9.84
C LEU A 288 -1.09 25.78 9.78
N LYS A 289 -1.65 26.22 10.92
CA LYS A 289 -2.57 27.38 10.99
C LYS A 289 -1.92 28.67 10.47
N LYS A 290 -0.61 28.84 10.67
CA LYS A 290 0.15 29.95 10.11
C LYS A 290 0.27 29.86 8.59
N GLY A 291 -0.03 28.72 7.95
CA GLY A 291 0.09 28.49 6.52
C GLY A 291 1.48 28.00 6.09
N LEU A 292 2.31 27.50 7.00
CA LEU A 292 3.62 26.97 6.65
C LEU A 292 3.50 25.59 6.00
N HIS A 293 4.34 25.35 5.01
CA HIS A 293 4.49 24.03 4.40
C HIS A 293 5.58 23.22 5.10
N LEU A 294 5.32 21.95 5.38
CA LEU A 294 6.25 21.04 6.03
C LEU A 294 6.74 19.96 5.05
N ASN A 295 8.05 19.88 4.86
CA ASN A 295 8.71 18.74 4.24
C ASN A 295 9.16 17.78 5.35
N GLN A 296 8.45 16.68 5.52
CA GLN A 296 8.74 15.67 6.53
C GLN A 296 9.49 14.50 5.90
N ILE A 297 10.73 14.29 6.29
CA ILE A 297 11.49 13.10 5.89
C ILE A 297 11.32 12.05 6.99
N HIS A 298 10.65 10.95 6.65
CA HIS A 298 10.41 9.84 7.55
C HIS A 298 11.56 8.85 7.53
N ASN A 299 11.92 8.34 8.70
CA ASN A 299 12.72 7.13 8.79
C ASN A 299 11.77 5.92 8.68
N LEU A 300 11.88 5.18 7.57
CA LEU A 300 11.09 3.99 7.28
C LEU A 300 11.89 2.69 7.48
N ASP A 301 13.12 2.78 7.98
CA ASP A 301 13.94 1.64 8.37
C ASP A 301 13.44 1.05 9.70
N ARG A 302 12.24 0.47 9.64
CA ARG A 302 11.49 -0.08 10.78
C ARG A 302 10.65 -1.26 10.31
N SER A 303 10.12 -2.03 11.25
CA SER A 303 9.13 -3.05 10.91
C SER A 303 7.92 -2.43 10.19
N PHE A 304 7.25 -3.22 9.35
CA PHE A 304 6.07 -2.72 8.63
C PHE A 304 4.98 -2.21 9.58
N GLU A 305 4.81 -2.87 10.71
CA GLU A 305 3.86 -2.48 11.76
C GLU A 305 4.19 -1.10 12.36
N GLU A 306 5.46 -0.88 12.75
CA GLU A 306 5.90 0.43 13.27
C GLU A 306 5.79 1.54 12.23
N MET A 307 6.10 1.23 10.97
CA MET A 307 5.91 2.17 9.86
C MET A 307 4.43 2.56 9.72
N MET A 308 3.52 1.59 9.76
CA MET A 308 2.09 1.85 9.64
C MET A 308 1.54 2.64 10.83
N LEU A 309 1.91 2.31 12.06
CA LEU A 309 1.56 3.09 13.26
C LEU A 309 2.09 4.53 13.16
N GLY A 310 3.31 4.69 12.66
CA GLY A 310 3.88 6.00 12.38
C GLY A 310 3.04 6.79 11.37
N LEU A 311 2.71 6.21 10.23
CA LEU A 311 1.91 6.87 9.20
C LEU A 311 0.48 7.19 9.67
N GLU A 312 -0.15 6.29 10.41
CA GLU A 312 -1.48 6.52 11.01
C GLU A 312 -1.50 7.76 11.92
N SER A 313 -0.46 7.94 12.72
CA SER A 313 -0.36 9.12 13.61
C SER A 313 -0.27 10.44 12.85
N TRP A 314 0.16 10.40 11.57
CA TRP A 314 0.29 11.55 10.70
C TRP A 314 -0.94 11.83 9.83
N ILE A 315 -1.96 10.95 9.81
CA ILE A 315 -3.18 11.14 9.00
C ILE A 315 -3.77 12.55 9.17
N PRO A 316 -3.99 13.08 10.40
CA PRO A 316 -4.57 14.41 10.58
C PRO A 316 -3.73 15.51 9.90
N MET A 317 -2.41 15.34 9.92
CA MET A 317 -1.48 16.29 9.32
C MET A 317 -1.49 16.21 7.79
N TYR A 318 -1.48 15.01 7.23
CA TYR A 318 -1.56 14.80 5.79
C TYR A 318 -2.86 15.36 5.20
N MET A 319 -3.97 15.20 5.93
CA MET A 319 -5.29 15.72 5.52
C MET A 319 -5.33 17.24 5.36
N THR A 320 -4.37 17.98 5.93
CA THR A 320 -4.28 19.44 5.70
C THR A 320 -3.78 19.81 4.31
N GLY A 321 -3.11 18.89 3.61
CA GLY A 321 -2.44 19.14 2.32
C GLY A 321 -1.19 20.01 2.41
N GLN A 322 -0.79 20.45 3.61
CA GLN A 322 0.37 21.31 3.84
C GLN A 322 1.66 20.54 4.15
N ILE A 323 1.63 19.20 4.03
CA ILE A 323 2.77 18.34 4.32
C ILE A 323 3.15 17.54 3.09
N SER A 324 4.43 17.54 2.76
CA SER A 324 5.03 16.66 1.77
C SER A 324 5.89 15.61 2.49
N PRO A 325 5.46 14.34 2.51
CA PRO A 325 6.22 13.26 3.13
C PRO A 325 7.28 12.70 2.18
N TYR A 326 8.47 12.50 2.71
CA TYR A 326 9.64 11.96 2.01
C TYR A 326 10.26 10.81 2.81
N TYR A 327 11.14 10.05 2.19
CA TYR A 327 11.98 9.03 2.82
C TYR A 327 13.31 8.89 2.09
N PHE A 328 14.30 8.30 2.75
CA PHE A 328 15.56 7.90 2.09
C PHE A 328 15.46 6.45 1.63
N LYS A 329 15.97 6.17 0.41
CA LYS A 329 16.06 4.79 -0.10
C LYS A 329 17.13 3.97 0.62
N GLU A 330 18.17 4.64 1.10
CA GLU A 330 19.27 4.01 1.83
C GLU A 330 18.98 4.07 3.32
N ALA A 331 19.24 2.96 4.02
CA ALA A 331 19.14 2.93 5.47
C ALA A 331 20.11 3.93 6.11
N PRO A 332 19.68 4.69 7.13
CA PRO A 332 20.57 5.55 7.87
C PRO A 332 21.64 4.72 8.60
N ASN A 333 22.74 5.39 8.96
CA ASN A 333 23.82 4.76 9.72
C ASN A 333 23.27 4.22 11.06
N SER A 334 23.46 2.93 11.30
CA SER A 334 22.97 2.26 12.52
C SER A 334 23.67 2.67 13.81
N VAL A 335 24.77 3.41 13.72
CA VAL A 335 25.57 3.82 14.89
C VAL A 335 25.19 5.22 15.37
N PHE A 336 25.04 6.16 14.42
CA PHE A 336 24.71 7.54 14.73
C PHE A 336 23.28 7.85 14.32
N LEU A 337 22.51 8.31 15.27
CA LEU A 337 21.16 8.82 15.05
C LEU A 337 21.21 10.34 14.89
N HIS A 338 20.52 10.85 13.89
CA HIS A 338 20.52 12.25 13.52
C HIS A 338 19.16 12.89 13.65
N PHE A 339 19.21 14.18 13.85
CA PHE A 339 18.03 14.98 14.07
C PHE A 339 18.27 16.36 13.43
N LEU A 340 17.42 16.75 12.51
CA LEU A 340 17.50 18.05 11.85
C LEU A 340 16.13 18.63 11.61
N LYS A 341 15.88 19.82 12.16
CA LYS A 341 14.68 20.62 11.88
C LYS A 341 15.10 22.03 11.51
N VAL A 342 14.65 22.49 10.36
CA VAL A 342 15.04 23.78 9.79
C VAL A 342 13.82 24.54 9.32
N SER A 343 13.72 25.79 9.75
CA SER A 343 12.71 26.75 9.29
C SER A 343 13.38 28.02 8.76
N GLY A 344 12.57 29.00 8.32
CA GLY A 344 13.13 30.31 7.97
C GLY A 344 13.55 31.16 9.18
N ALA A 345 13.42 30.67 10.40
CA ALA A 345 13.68 31.40 11.64
C ALA A 345 14.70 30.75 12.56
N ALA A 346 14.77 29.42 12.57
CA ALA A 346 15.63 28.66 13.45
C ALA A 346 16.04 27.34 12.80
N ALA A 347 17.17 26.80 13.25
CA ALA A 347 17.59 25.43 12.96
C ALA A 347 17.90 24.70 14.25
N LEU A 348 17.44 23.46 14.34
CA LEU A 348 17.70 22.54 15.42
C LEU A 348 18.36 21.29 14.85
N SER A 349 19.57 21.02 15.30
CA SER A 349 20.32 19.81 14.94
C SER A 349 20.68 19.01 16.18
N GLY A 350 20.78 17.71 16.05
CA GLY A 350 21.18 16.83 17.13
C GLY A 350 21.81 15.55 16.62
N GLU A 351 22.55 14.91 17.51
CA GLU A 351 23.23 13.65 17.28
C GLU A 351 23.25 12.84 18.58
N ALA A 352 22.98 11.54 18.45
CA ALA A 352 23.10 10.58 19.53
C ALA A 352 23.67 9.27 18.99
N ILE A 353 24.25 8.46 19.86
CA ILE A 353 24.62 7.09 19.53
C ILE A 353 23.40 6.18 19.79
N ALA A 354 23.10 5.27 18.88
CA ALA A 354 22.01 4.32 19.03
C ALA A 354 22.09 3.58 20.38
N GLY A 355 20.97 3.56 21.12
CA GLY A 355 20.93 3.00 22.48
C GLY A 355 21.53 3.86 23.59
N HIS A 356 22.09 5.04 23.27
CA HIS A 356 22.68 5.99 24.23
C HIS A 356 22.09 7.39 24.08
N HIS A 357 20.80 7.49 23.86
CA HIS A 357 20.06 8.76 23.64
C HIS A 357 20.10 9.70 24.86
N PRO A 358 20.16 9.21 26.14
CA PRO A 358 20.34 10.11 27.28
C PRO A 358 21.61 10.96 27.24
N ASP A 359 22.62 10.54 26.46
CA ASP A 359 23.88 11.27 26.27
C ASP A 359 23.89 12.13 24.99
N GLY A 360 22.76 12.20 24.28
CA GLY A 360 22.62 12.98 23.04
C GLY A 360 22.77 14.47 23.27
N LYS A 361 23.32 15.16 22.26
CA LYS A 361 23.50 16.62 22.24
C LYS A 361 22.67 17.24 21.11
N TYR A 362 21.91 18.27 21.44
CA TYR A 362 21.08 19.01 20.51
C TYR A 362 21.44 20.48 20.53
N TYR A 363 21.34 21.15 19.40
CA TYR A 363 21.76 22.52 19.24
C TYR A 363 20.75 23.32 18.43
N LEU A 364 20.13 24.29 19.08
CA LEU A 364 19.19 25.23 18.48
C LEU A 364 19.92 26.55 18.19
N THR A 365 19.74 27.08 16.98
CA THR A 365 20.32 28.38 16.59
C THR A 365 19.33 29.18 15.74
N ASN A 366 19.41 30.53 15.90
CA ASN A 366 18.80 31.51 15.02
C ASN A 366 19.83 32.46 14.41
N SER A 367 21.12 32.13 14.56
CA SER A 367 22.23 32.86 13.94
C SER A 367 22.06 32.81 12.41
N LYS A 368 22.02 33.97 11.75
CA LYS A 368 21.83 34.06 10.29
C LYS A 368 22.86 33.26 9.50
N ARG A 369 24.11 33.19 9.99
CA ARG A 369 25.18 32.43 9.32
C ARG A 369 24.96 30.93 9.42
N GLU A 370 24.62 30.44 10.62
CA GLU A 370 24.38 29.01 10.87
C GLU A 370 23.07 28.57 10.26
N LEU A 371 22.03 29.40 10.33
CA LEU A 371 20.73 29.12 9.70
C LEU A 371 20.88 28.90 8.21
N LYS A 372 21.66 29.75 7.51
CA LYS A 372 21.94 29.56 6.07
C LYS A 372 22.67 28.25 5.79
N TYR A 373 23.59 27.83 6.66
CA TYR A 373 24.26 26.53 6.55
C TYR A 373 23.28 25.38 6.69
N TYR A 374 22.43 25.41 7.72
CA TYR A 374 21.43 24.33 7.95
C TYR A 374 20.33 24.31 6.89
N GLN A 375 19.93 25.48 6.36
CA GLN A 375 19.01 25.55 5.23
C GLN A 375 19.58 24.83 4.01
N LYS A 376 20.83 25.10 3.66
CA LYS A 376 21.49 24.39 2.56
C LYS A 376 21.58 22.89 2.82
N ARG A 377 21.92 22.48 4.05
CA ARG A 377 21.95 21.07 4.42
C ARG A 377 20.57 20.41 4.31
N ALA A 378 19.50 21.08 4.71
CA ALA A 378 18.13 20.59 4.57
C ALA A 378 17.72 20.47 3.10
N GLU A 379 18.10 21.43 2.24
CA GLU A 379 17.88 21.35 0.79
C GLU A 379 18.63 20.16 0.18
N ASP A 380 19.88 19.94 0.55
CA ASP A 380 20.69 18.82 0.06
C ASP A 380 20.11 17.47 0.52
N MET A 381 19.63 17.38 1.77
CA MET A 381 18.92 16.18 2.26
C MET A 381 17.64 15.94 1.48
N LEU A 382 16.84 16.98 1.26
CA LEU A 382 15.57 16.87 0.56
C LEU A 382 15.76 16.48 -0.92
N SER A 383 16.84 16.97 -1.56
CA SER A 383 17.16 16.61 -2.94
C SER A 383 17.57 15.15 -3.12
N ASN A 384 18.04 14.50 -2.05
CA ASN A 384 18.38 13.07 -2.02
C ASN A 384 17.24 12.18 -1.50
N ALA A 385 16.18 12.78 -0.96
CA ALA A 385 15.02 12.06 -0.47
C ALA A 385 14.03 11.73 -1.62
N CYS A 386 13.32 10.64 -1.48
CA CYS A 386 12.25 10.24 -2.39
C CYS A 386 10.89 10.62 -1.80
N PRO A 387 9.92 11.04 -2.62
CA PRO A 387 8.55 11.20 -2.15
C PRO A 387 7.99 9.85 -1.64
N LEU A 388 7.46 9.84 -0.43
CA LEU A 388 6.73 8.69 0.11
C LEU A 388 5.39 8.54 -0.59
N MET A 389 4.69 9.65 -0.72
CA MET A 389 3.46 9.81 -1.48
C MET A 389 3.32 11.26 -1.94
N ASP A 390 2.61 11.44 -3.06
CA ASP A 390 2.15 12.75 -3.50
C ASP A 390 0.75 13.00 -2.95
N ILE A 391 0.51 14.17 -2.37
CA ILE A 391 -0.78 14.56 -1.80
C ILE A 391 -1.40 15.63 -2.68
N TYR A 392 -2.61 15.37 -3.20
CA TYR A 392 -3.35 16.28 -4.05
C TYR A 392 -4.64 16.73 -3.39
N ARG A 393 -4.85 18.03 -3.41
CA ARG A 393 -6.10 18.71 -3.04
C ARG A 393 -6.50 19.65 -4.18
N SER A 394 -7.57 20.43 -3.99
CA SER A 394 -8.10 21.34 -5.01
C SER A 394 -7.05 22.27 -5.63
N GLU A 395 -6.09 22.74 -4.84
CA GLU A 395 -5.01 23.61 -5.30
C GLU A 395 -4.05 22.92 -6.29
N ARG A 396 -4.03 21.58 -6.29
CA ARG A 396 -3.18 20.75 -7.15
C ARG A 396 -3.96 19.89 -8.15
N GLU A 397 -5.21 20.22 -8.41
CA GLU A 397 -6.09 19.47 -9.34
C GLU A 397 -5.45 19.30 -10.73
N SER A 398 -4.88 20.37 -11.28
CA SER A 398 -4.21 20.33 -12.59
C SER A 398 -3.03 19.35 -12.63
N GLU A 399 -2.27 19.24 -11.54
CA GLU A 399 -1.15 18.30 -11.43
C GLU A 399 -1.66 16.85 -11.35
N LEU A 400 -2.73 16.60 -10.59
CA LEU A 400 -3.37 15.28 -10.50
C LEU A 400 -3.88 14.83 -11.88
N ASN A 401 -4.58 15.72 -12.59
CA ASN A 401 -5.08 15.43 -13.93
C ASN A 401 -3.95 15.14 -14.93
N THR A 402 -2.87 15.92 -14.87
CA THR A 402 -1.66 15.70 -15.69
C THR A 402 -1.03 14.33 -15.39
N PHE A 403 -0.91 13.97 -14.11
CA PHE A 403 -0.40 12.69 -13.69
C PHE A 403 -1.25 11.53 -14.22
N LEU A 404 -2.58 11.60 -14.05
CA LEU A 404 -3.51 10.56 -14.49
C LEU A 404 -3.54 10.40 -16.03
N LEU A 405 -3.43 11.52 -16.78
CA LEU A 405 -3.34 11.49 -18.24
C LEU A 405 -2.03 10.86 -18.72
N ALA A 406 -0.91 11.22 -18.10
CA ALA A 406 0.39 10.63 -18.43
C ALA A 406 0.45 9.13 -18.11
N ASP A 407 -0.26 8.69 -17.06
CA ASP A 407 -0.35 7.28 -16.69
C ASP A 407 -1.22 6.47 -17.67
N ALA A 408 -2.28 7.05 -18.21
CA ALA A 408 -3.21 6.37 -19.12
C ALA A 408 -2.53 5.86 -20.41
N SER A 409 -1.41 6.46 -20.80
CA SER A 409 -0.60 6.01 -21.95
C SER A 409 0.38 4.87 -21.62
N ARG A 410 0.45 4.42 -20.37
CA ARG A 410 1.35 3.35 -19.93
C ARG A 410 0.62 2.03 -19.92
N ASP A 411 1.30 1.00 -20.40
CA ASP A 411 0.80 -0.36 -20.34
C ASP A 411 0.74 -0.87 -18.89
N GLY A 412 -0.15 -1.82 -18.62
CA GLY A 412 -0.24 -2.52 -17.34
C GLY A 412 -1.69 -2.73 -16.89
N ALA A 413 -1.84 -3.58 -15.88
CA ALA A 413 -3.12 -3.84 -15.26
C ALA A 413 -3.49 -2.69 -14.28
N ARG A 414 -4.75 -2.33 -14.26
CA ARG A 414 -5.35 -1.42 -13.30
C ARG A 414 -6.39 -2.17 -12.48
N ARG A 415 -6.39 -1.95 -11.18
CA ARG A 415 -7.40 -2.45 -10.26
C ARG A 415 -7.96 -1.30 -9.45
N SER A 416 -9.26 -1.28 -9.27
CA SER A 416 -9.92 -0.29 -8.43
C SER A 416 -10.80 -0.96 -7.38
N ILE A 417 -10.83 -0.41 -6.18
CA ILE A 417 -11.80 -0.75 -5.13
C ILE A 417 -12.61 0.53 -4.89
N LEU A 418 -13.88 0.50 -5.24
CA LEU A 418 -14.71 1.68 -5.35
C LEU A 418 -15.88 1.63 -4.36
N SER A 419 -16.06 2.70 -3.59
CA SER A 419 -17.20 2.86 -2.67
C SER A 419 -18.50 3.32 -3.38
N THR A 420 -18.40 3.71 -4.66
CA THR A 420 -19.54 4.12 -5.49
C THR A 420 -19.30 3.73 -6.94
N LEU A 421 -20.33 3.84 -7.78
CA LEU A 421 -20.23 3.50 -9.20
C LEU A 421 -19.29 4.46 -9.95
N PRO A 422 -18.45 3.95 -10.86
CA PRO A 422 -17.47 4.76 -11.57
C PRO A 422 -18.13 5.69 -12.59
N LEU A 423 -17.89 7.00 -12.46
CA LEU A 423 -18.55 8.05 -13.25
C LEU A 423 -18.36 7.88 -14.77
N TYR A 424 -17.26 7.28 -15.21
CA TYR A 424 -16.96 7.08 -16.64
C TYR A 424 -17.85 6.04 -17.33
N THR A 425 -18.63 5.26 -16.60
CA THR A 425 -19.60 4.31 -17.16
C THR A 425 -21.00 4.91 -17.35
N MET A 426 -21.25 6.08 -16.72
CA MET A 426 -22.56 6.75 -16.74
C MET A 426 -22.81 7.43 -18.10
N SER A 427 -24.02 7.33 -18.61
CA SER A 427 -24.45 8.10 -19.80
C SER A 427 -24.61 9.58 -19.50
N ASP A 428 -24.41 10.41 -20.52
CA ASP A 428 -24.54 11.87 -20.40
C ASP A 428 -25.99 12.26 -20.01
N GLU A 429 -26.99 11.50 -20.48
CA GLU A 429 -28.41 11.70 -20.17
C GLU A 429 -28.73 11.43 -18.69
N LEU A 430 -28.18 10.35 -18.13
CA LEU A 430 -28.37 10.03 -16.72
C LEU A 430 -27.66 11.07 -15.83
N LEU A 431 -26.44 11.45 -16.19
CA LEU A 431 -25.69 12.48 -15.47
C LEU A 431 -26.43 13.81 -15.46
N GLU A 432 -26.90 14.31 -16.63
CA GLU A 432 -27.65 15.55 -16.73
C GLU A 432 -28.94 15.52 -15.88
N ARG A 433 -29.64 14.39 -15.84
CA ARG A 433 -30.83 14.23 -15.01
C ARG A 433 -30.52 14.37 -13.52
N ILE A 434 -29.44 13.74 -13.04
CA ILE A 434 -29.00 13.82 -11.64
C ILE A 434 -28.60 15.26 -11.29
N LEU A 435 -27.78 15.90 -12.13
CA LEU A 435 -27.32 17.26 -11.93
C LEU A 435 -28.49 18.27 -11.91
N THR A 436 -29.46 18.07 -12.78
CA THR A 436 -30.68 18.91 -12.83
C THR A 436 -31.53 18.72 -11.59
N ARG A 437 -31.71 17.51 -11.11
CA ARG A 437 -32.44 17.21 -9.88
C ARG A 437 -31.82 17.90 -8.66
N HIS A 438 -30.50 17.96 -8.61
CA HIS A 438 -29.79 18.66 -7.55
C HIS A 438 -29.74 20.18 -7.71
N GLY A 439 -30.24 20.73 -8.81
CA GLY A 439 -30.21 22.18 -9.07
C GLY A 439 -28.79 22.72 -9.29
N VAL A 440 -27.89 21.92 -9.79
CA VAL A 440 -26.50 22.31 -10.07
C VAL A 440 -26.49 23.41 -11.12
N ALA A 441 -25.69 24.47 -10.91
CA ALA A 441 -25.56 25.58 -11.86
C ALA A 441 -24.95 25.11 -13.20
N ASP A 442 -25.35 25.73 -14.30
CA ASP A 442 -24.95 25.30 -15.66
C ASP A 442 -23.42 25.26 -15.85
N GLU A 443 -22.68 26.22 -15.32
CA GLU A 443 -21.22 26.25 -15.39
C GLU A 443 -20.58 25.05 -14.68
N GLN A 444 -21.14 24.66 -13.53
CA GLN A 444 -20.69 23.50 -12.77
C GLN A 444 -21.12 22.18 -13.43
N LYS A 445 -22.31 22.12 -14.04
CA LYS A 445 -22.75 20.98 -14.86
C LYS A 445 -21.77 20.73 -16.00
N ASP A 446 -21.41 21.79 -16.76
CA ASP A 446 -20.44 21.71 -17.86
C ASP A 446 -19.07 21.19 -17.36
N ALA A 447 -18.63 21.58 -16.17
CA ALA A 447 -17.39 21.12 -15.59
C ALA A 447 -17.46 19.62 -15.25
N ILE A 448 -18.55 19.16 -14.63
CA ILE A 448 -18.76 17.75 -14.26
C ILE A 448 -18.88 16.88 -15.51
N GLN A 449 -19.62 17.30 -16.52
CA GLN A 449 -19.77 16.57 -17.79
C GLN A 449 -18.43 16.44 -18.53
N ARG A 450 -17.65 17.53 -18.60
CA ARG A 450 -16.28 17.47 -19.18
C ARG A 450 -15.37 16.51 -18.40
N HIS A 451 -15.48 16.49 -17.09
CA HIS A 451 -14.71 15.58 -16.26
C HIS A 451 -15.11 14.11 -16.52
N ALA A 452 -16.40 13.79 -16.55
CA ALA A 452 -16.90 12.46 -16.88
C ALA A 452 -16.43 11.98 -18.26
N ALA A 453 -16.51 12.86 -19.27
CA ALA A 453 -16.03 12.57 -20.62
C ALA A 453 -14.51 12.33 -20.65
N ALA A 454 -13.72 13.14 -19.93
CA ALA A 454 -12.28 12.98 -19.82
C ALA A 454 -11.89 11.67 -19.10
N GLN A 455 -12.59 11.31 -18.04
CA GLN A 455 -12.40 10.02 -17.37
C GLN A 455 -12.70 8.85 -18.29
N ARG A 456 -13.81 8.90 -19.03
CA ARG A 456 -14.20 7.86 -20.00
C ARG A 456 -13.13 7.68 -21.08
N GLN A 457 -12.65 8.78 -21.66
CA GLN A 457 -11.56 8.74 -22.66
C GLN A 457 -10.28 8.13 -22.08
N ARG A 458 -9.93 8.50 -20.85
CA ARG A 458 -8.76 7.95 -20.15
C ARG A 458 -8.88 6.45 -19.95
N VAL A 459 -10.02 5.97 -19.45
CA VAL A 459 -10.24 4.53 -19.22
C VAL A 459 -10.23 3.75 -20.53
N LEU A 460 -10.85 4.27 -21.60
CA LEU A 460 -10.79 3.65 -22.93
C LEU A 460 -9.36 3.58 -23.47
N ALA A 461 -8.54 4.60 -23.22
CA ALA A 461 -7.11 4.56 -23.59
C ALA A 461 -6.34 3.49 -22.81
N ILE A 462 -6.62 3.32 -21.51
CA ILE A 462 -6.03 2.25 -20.69
C ILE A 462 -6.46 0.87 -21.22
N LEU A 463 -7.75 0.68 -21.54
CA LEU A 463 -8.29 -0.59 -22.05
C LEU A 463 -7.74 -0.97 -23.42
N ALA A 464 -7.26 0.01 -24.20
CA ALA A 464 -6.61 -0.27 -25.49
C ALA A 464 -5.22 -0.92 -25.34
N ALA A 465 -4.53 -0.71 -24.21
CA ALA A 465 -3.16 -1.18 -23.97
C ALA A 465 -3.04 -2.13 -22.75
N GLY A 466 -4.07 -2.20 -21.88
CA GLY A 466 -4.04 -2.96 -20.63
C GLY A 466 -5.41 -3.46 -20.23
N THR A 467 -5.53 -3.81 -18.95
CA THR A 467 -6.78 -4.29 -18.34
C THR A 467 -7.19 -3.36 -17.20
N VAL A 468 -8.50 -3.29 -16.96
CA VAL A 468 -9.09 -2.60 -15.81
C VAL A 468 -10.01 -3.58 -15.09
N GLU A 469 -9.81 -3.72 -13.79
CA GLU A 469 -10.66 -4.48 -12.89
C GLU A 469 -11.22 -3.54 -11.83
N ASP A 470 -12.53 -3.33 -11.84
CA ASP A 470 -13.25 -2.56 -10.83
C ASP A 470 -14.01 -3.48 -9.90
N GLU A 471 -13.71 -3.38 -8.62
CA GLU A 471 -14.47 -3.99 -7.54
C GLU A 471 -15.36 -2.92 -6.91
N ILE A 472 -16.68 -3.10 -7.00
CA ILE A 472 -17.67 -2.17 -6.47
C ILE A 472 -18.49 -2.81 -5.35
N SER A 473 -18.78 -2.03 -4.31
CA SER A 473 -19.75 -2.41 -3.28
C SER A 473 -21.15 -2.03 -3.75
N VAL A 474 -22.02 -3.02 -3.93
CA VAL A 474 -23.42 -2.76 -4.33
C VAL A 474 -24.23 -2.39 -3.10
N ILE A 475 -24.80 -1.19 -3.11
CA ILE A 475 -25.58 -0.67 -2.01
C ILE A 475 -27.02 -1.17 -2.08
N PRO A 476 -27.53 -1.85 -1.06
CA PRO A 476 -28.89 -2.36 -1.06
C PRO A 476 -29.94 -1.21 -0.99
N PRO A 477 -31.14 -1.39 -1.58
CA PRO A 477 -32.16 -0.33 -1.64
C PRO A 477 -32.57 0.24 -0.27
N GLU A 478 -32.45 -0.53 0.79
CA GLU A 478 -32.81 -0.15 2.16
C GLU A 478 -31.92 0.97 2.71
N GLU A 479 -30.69 1.04 2.25
CA GLU A 479 -29.72 2.05 2.72
C GLU A 479 -29.93 3.43 2.11
N PHE A 480 -30.64 3.55 0.98
CA PHE A 480 -30.86 4.84 0.31
C PHE A 480 -31.64 5.86 1.15
N GLY A 481 -32.46 5.38 2.10
CA GLY A 481 -33.23 6.25 3.01
C GLY A 481 -32.39 6.94 4.09
N THR A 482 -31.28 6.33 4.49
CA THR A 482 -30.44 6.79 5.60
C THR A 482 -29.12 7.36 5.16
N ASN A 483 -28.52 6.79 4.11
CA ASN A 483 -27.20 7.20 3.64
C ASN A 483 -27.05 6.91 2.14
N PRO A 484 -27.69 7.71 1.26
CA PRO A 484 -27.63 7.48 -0.18
C PRO A 484 -26.19 7.65 -0.68
N PRO A 485 -25.72 6.78 -1.59
CA PRO A 485 -24.41 6.95 -2.22
C PRO A 485 -24.36 8.23 -3.05
N ALA A 486 -23.17 8.83 -3.13
CA ALA A 486 -22.92 10.02 -3.93
C ALA A 486 -22.21 9.67 -5.25
N LEU A 487 -22.30 10.59 -6.22
CA LEU A 487 -21.50 10.56 -7.46
C LEU A 487 -20.00 10.63 -7.12
N GLU A 488 -19.19 9.97 -7.94
CA GLU A 488 -17.73 10.04 -7.85
C GLU A 488 -17.21 11.36 -8.46
N LEU A 489 -17.09 12.39 -7.64
CA LEU A 489 -16.65 13.72 -8.06
C LEU A 489 -15.36 14.19 -7.37
N SER A 490 -14.66 13.27 -6.66
CA SER A 490 -13.44 13.64 -5.94
C SER A 490 -12.33 14.15 -6.87
N GLY A 491 -12.30 13.72 -8.12
CA GLY A 491 -11.29 14.09 -9.10
C GLY A 491 -11.39 15.55 -9.60
N ILE A 492 -12.54 16.22 -9.41
CA ILE A 492 -12.72 17.66 -9.65
C ILE A 492 -12.86 18.44 -8.35
N PHE A 493 -12.59 17.81 -7.21
CA PHE A 493 -12.67 18.41 -5.88
C PHE A 493 -14.00 19.15 -5.61
N CYS A 494 -15.12 18.53 -6.06
CA CYS A 494 -16.45 19.06 -5.80
C CYS A 494 -16.72 19.03 -4.29
N GLU A 495 -17.22 20.14 -3.76
CA GLU A 495 -17.51 20.29 -2.33
C GLU A 495 -18.91 19.78 -1.95
N GLU A 496 -19.77 19.53 -2.94
CA GLU A 496 -21.14 19.07 -2.73
C GLU A 496 -21.28 17.59 -3.06
N ASP A 497 -21.90 16.83 -2.15
CA ASP A 497 -22.25 15.45 -2.37
C ASP A 497 -23.56 15.36 -3.18
N LEU A 498 -23.44 14.97 -4.44
CA LEU A 498 -24.58 14.74 -5.33
C LEU A 498 -25.05 13.30 -5.22
N SER A 499 -26.03 13.04 -4.35
CA SER A 499 -26.50 11.70 -4.06
C SER A 499 -27.41 11.12 -5.14
N TYR A 500 -27.42 9.80 -5.30
CA TYR A 500 -28.37 9.07 -6.14
C TYR A 500 -29.74 8.91 -5.46
N THR A 501 -30.77 8.77 -6.29
CA THR A 501 -31.96 8.00 -5.91
C THR A 501 -31.72 6.51 -6.19
N ALA A 502 -32.52 5.63 -5.60
CA ALA A 502 -32.43 4.19 -5.86
C ALA A 502 -32.62 3.86 -7.36
N GLU A 503 -33.50 4.58 -8.05
CA GLU A 503 -33.74 4.41 -9.49
C GLU A 503 -32.54 4.83 -10.34
N GLU A 504 -31.92 5.96 -10.01
CA GLU A 504 -30.72 6.47 -10.68
C GLU A 504 -29.51 5.55 -10.47
N TYR A 505 -29.34 5.05 -9.25
CA TYR A 505 -28.28 4.10 -8.96
C TYR A 505 -28.45 2.78 -9.73
N ALA A 506 -29.69 2.22 -9.73
CA ALA A 506 -29.99 1.01 -10.50
C ALA A 506 -29.82 1.24 -12.02
N ALA A 507 -30.11 2.45 -12.53
CA ALA A 507 -29.86 2.79 -13.92
C ALA A 507 -28.36 2.81 -14.22
N HIS A 508 -27.55 3.49 -13.37
CA HIS A 508 -26.11 3.57 -13.55
C HIS A 508 -25.44 2.19 -13.41
N LEU A 509 -25.91 1.34 -12.47
CA LEU A 509 -25.37 -0.03 -12.33
C LEU A 509 -25.57 -0.82 -13.63
N ARG A 510 -26.76 -0.74 -14.26
CA ARG A 510 -26.99 -1.38 -15.57
C ARG A 510 -26.08 -0.82 -16.67
N GLU A 511 -25.81 0.49 -16.67
CA GLU A 511 -24.87 1.10 -17.63
C GLU A 511 -23.44 0.62 -17.39
N THR A 512 -23.04 0.43 -16.12
CA THR A 512 -21.72 -0.13 -15.73
C THR A 512 -21.59 -1.59 -16.19
N GLU A 513 -22.63 -2.40 -15.99
CA GLU A 513 -22.68 -3.79 -16.50
C GLU A 513 -22.64 -3.85 -18.04
N ALA A 514 -23.35 -2.95 -18.71
CA ALA A 514 -23.30 -2.83 -20.17
C ALA A 514 -21.91 -2.40 -20.67
N PHE A 515 -21.24 -1.48 -19.95
CA PHE A 515 -19.86 -1.08 -20.25
C PHE A 515 -18.91 -2.28 -20.12
N ALA A 516 -19.06 -3.09 -19.08
CA ALA A 516 -18.26 -4.30 -18.88
C ALA A 516 -18.50 -5.31 -20.02
N ALA A 517 -19.74 -5.54 -20.40
CA ALA A 517 -20.07 -6.43 -21.52
C ALA A 517 -19.50 -5.97 -22.87
N ALA A 518 -19.37 -4.66 -23.08
CA ALA A 518 -18.86 -4.08 -24.31
C ALA A 518 -17.33 -4.04 -24.41
N ASN A 519 -16.61 -4.17 -23.30
CA ASN A 519 -15.16 -4.01 -23.22
C ASN A 519 -14.49 -5.28 -22.66
N PRO A 520 -13.93 -6.17 -23.51
CA PRO A 520 -13.35 -7.46 -23.07
C PRO A 520 -12.18 -7.34 -22.09
N ASN A 521 -11.48 -6.19 -22.07
CA ASN A 521 -10.36 -5.93 -21.16
C ASN A 521 -10.81 -5.25 -19.85
N TYR A 522 -12.11 -5.08 -19.66
CA TYR A 522 -12.70 -4.54 -18.43
C TYR A 522 -13.42 -5.64 -17.66
N THR A 523 -13.09 -5.77 -16.39
CA THR A 523 -13.74 -6.72 -15.47
C THR A 523 -14.46 -5.94 -14.38
N LEU A 524 -15.72 -6.28 -14.14
CA LEU A 524 -16.55 -5.74 -13.06
C LEU A 524 -16.79 -6.83 -12.03
N THR A 525 -16.32 -6.62 -10.81
CA THR A 525 -16.60 -7.48 -9.66
C THR A 525 -17.55 -6.75 -8.71
N GLN A 526 -18.70 -7.38 -8.41
CA GLN A 526 -19.67 -6.84 -7.46
C GLN A 526 -19.48 -7.56 -6.13
N SER A 527 -19.20 -6.81 -5.08
CA SER A 527 -19.02 -7.31 -3.72
C SER A 527 -20.19 -6.87 -2.83
N ALA A 528 -20.64 -7.76 -1.96
CA ALA A 528 -21.56 -7.41 -0.88
C ALA A 528 -20.81 -6.79 0.32
N ALA A 529 -19.49 -6.81 0.32
CA ALA A 529 -18.68 -6.25 1.38
C ALA A 529 -18.57 -4.73 1.24
N HIS A 530 -18.97 -4.00 2.28
CA HIS A 530 -18.83 -2.54 2.36
C HIS A 530 -17.51 -2.19 3.08
N ALA A 531 -16.37 -2.36 2.39
CA ALA A 531 -15.08 -2.11 3.01
C ALA A 531 -14.90 -0.65 3.44
N PHE A 532 -15.34 0.29 2.60
CA PHE A 532 -15.21 1.73 2.81
C PHE A 532 -16.43 2.47 2.28
N ARG A 533 -16.76 3.60 2.94
CA ARG A 533 -17.86 4.49 2.52
C ARG A 533 -17.38 5.70 1.73
N ASN A 534 -16.21 6.22 2.10
CA ASN A 534 -15.67 7.48 1.56
C ASN A 534 -14.32 7.31 0.88
N LEU A 535 -13.79 6.09 0.81
CA LEU A 535 -12.52 5.83 0.16
C LEU A 535 -12.71 5.11 -1.17
N GLN A 536 -11.79 5.43 -2.07
CA GLN A 536 -11.55 4.71 -3.30
C GLN A 536 -10.07 4.41 -3.41
N ILE A 537 -9.75 3.23 -3.90
CA ILE A 537 -8.39 2.79 -4.12
C ILE A 537 -8.23 2.48 -5.60
N LEU A 538 -7.32 3.19 -6.27
CA LEU A 538 -6.93 2.93 -7.64
C LEU A 538 -5.49 2.45 -7.66
N ILE A 539 -5.22 1.37 -8.36
CA ILE A 539 -3.93 0.70 -8.42
C ILE A 539 -3.48 0.58 -9.88
N HIS A 540 -2.32 1.10 -10.19
CA HIS A 540 -1.55 0.69 -11.35
C HIS A 540 -0.48 -0.28 -10.86
N GLU A 541 -0.69 -1.56 -11.09
CA GLU A 541 0.12 -2.61 -10.53
C GLU A 541 1.62 -2.43 -10.81
N GLY A 542 2.41 -2.54 -9.75
CA GLY A 542 3.85 -2.36 -9.81
C GLY A 542 4.33 -0.91 -9.99
N GLN A 543 3.44 0.08 -10.13
CA GLN A 543 3.81 1.47 -10.38
C GLN A 543 3.41 2.39 -9.23
N TRP A 544 2.13 2.42 -8.89
CA TRP A 544 1.59 3.26 -7.83
C TRP A 544 0.24 2.75 -7.33
N ALA A 545 -0.12 3.16 -6.12
CA ALA A 545 -1.47 3.02 -5.59
C ALA A 545 -1.98 4.39 -5.16
N MET A 546 -3.20 4.76 -5.52
CA MET A 546 -3.84 5.99 -5.12
C MET A 546 -5.00 5.69 -4.18
N VAL A 547 -4.95 6.27 -2.99
CA VAL A 547 -6.06 6.24 -2.03
C VAL A 547 -6.73 7.61 -2.08
N SER A 548 -8.00 7.63 -2.42
CA SER A 548 -8.79 8.85 -2.59
C SER A 548 -9.89 8.91 -1.56
N LYS A 549 -10.00 10.03 -0.83
CA LYS A 549 -11.15 10.31 0.04
C LYS A 549 -12.11 11.22 -0.72
N SER A 550 -13.31 10.71 -0.98
CA SER A 550 -14.33 11.40 -1.78
C SER A 550 -15.12 12.44 -0.99
N LYS A 551 -15.30 12.20 0.34
CA LYS A 551 -16.01 13.15 1.20
C LYS A 551 -15.24 14.48 1.29
N ALA A 552 -15.95 15.59 1.13
CA ALA A 552 -15.37 16.93 1.19
C ALA A 552 -14.69 17.23 2.54
N PRO A 553 -13.49 17.84 2.57
CA PRO A 553 -12.67 18.20 1.41
C PRO A 553 -11.96 16.99 0.79
N ALA A 554 -12.17 16.76 -0.51
CA ALA A 554 -11.56 15.66 -1.25
C ALA A 554 -10.02 15.73 -1.22
N ILE A 555 -9.38 14.56 -1.13
CA ILE A 555 -7.92 14.44 -1.09
C ILE A 555 -7.49 13.12 -1.71
N HIS A 556 -6.36 13.14 -2.41
CA HIS A 556 -5.79 11.97 -3.07
C HIS A 556 -4.34 11.77 -2.63
N PHE A 557 -4.01 10.55 -2.25
CA PHE A 557 -2.66 10.12 -1.86
C PHE A 557 -2.11 9.15 -2.92
N VAL A 558 -1.18 9.60 -3.75
CA VAL A 558 -0.51 8.74 -4.73
C VAL A 558 0.75 8.17 -4.12
N ILE A 559 0.73 6.89 -3.78
CA ILE A 559 1.75 6.17 -3.03
C ILE A 559 2.65 5.42 -4.01
N ARG A 560 3.96 5.70 -3.92
CA ARG A 560 5.00 5.09 -4.76
C ARG A 560 5.99 4.25 -3.96
N HIS A 561 6.01 4.39 -2.63
CA HIS A 561 6.90 3.62 -1.77
C HIS A 561 6.61 2.12 -1.93
N PRO A 562 7.60 1.28 -2.31
CA PRO A 562 7.36 -0.08 -2.76
C PRO A 562 6.61 -0.95 -1.75
N LYS A 563 7.01 -0.91 -0.48
CA LYS A 563 6.43 -1.71 0.60
C LYS A 563 4.98 -1.31 0.88
N LEU A 564 4.69 0.00 0.99
CA LEU A 564 3.36 0.51 1.24
C LEU A 564 2.44 0.29 0.04
N ARG A 565 2.95 0.54 -1.18
CA ARG A 565 2.23 0.26 -2.41
C ARG A 565 1.87 -1.23 -2.52
N SER A 566 2.85 -2.13 -2.34
CA SER A 566 2.64 -3.58 -2.42
C SER A 566 1.61 -4.07 -1.41
N ALA A 567 1.61 -3.52 -0.19
CA ALA A 567 0.62 -3.86 0.82
C ALA A 567 -0.80 -3.41 0.42
N ILE A 568 -0.94 -2.25 -0.25
CA ILE A 568 -2.24 -1.80 -0.79
C ILE A 568 -2.64 -2.62 -2.02
N GLU A 569 -1.69 -2.97 -2.90
CA GLU A 569 -1.94 -3.85 -4.06
C GLU A 569 -2.47 -5.22 -3.64
N SER A 570 -2.02 -5.72 -2.49
CA SER A 570 -2.43 -7.01 -1.93
C SER A 570 -3.67 -6.92 -1.04
N PHE A 571 -4.20 -5.72 -0.83
CA PHE A 571 -5.36 -5.53 0.03
C PHE A 571 -6.61 -6.18 -0.57
N ILE A 572 -7.29 -6.96 0.26
CA ILE A 572 -8.59 -7.57 -0.04
C ILE A 572 -9.58 -6.98 0.98
N PRO A 573 -10.66 -6.35 0.52
CA PRO A 573 -11.68 -5.84 1.42
C PRO A 573 -12.21 -6.95 2.34
N PRO A 574 -12.30 -6.69 3.67
CA PRO A 574 -12.88 -7.67 4.57
C PRO A 574 -14.36 -7.89 4.23
N VAL A 575 -14.75 -9.14 4.14
CA VAL A 575 -16.18 -9.50 4.06
C VAL A 575 -16.77 -9.32 5.45
N THR A 576 -17.68 -8.36 5.62
CA THR A 576 -18.46 -8.26 6.85
C THR A 576 -19.43 -9.44 6.86
N GLU A 577 -19.20 -10.42 7.73
CA GLU A 577 -20.21 -11.40 8.07
C GLU A 577 -21.28 -10.65 8.90
N ASP A 578 -22.51 -10.54 8.35
CA ASP A 578 -23.68 -10.06 9.07
C ASP A 578 -24.08 -11.01 10.22
#